data_c32480ce88520dd088cc1de95644601a
#
_entry.id   c32480ce88520dd088cc1de95644601a
#
_cell.length_a   1.000
_cell.length_b   1.000
_cell.length_c   1.000
_cell.angle_alpha   90.00
_cell.angle_beta   90.00
_cell.angle_gamma   90.00
#
_symmetry.space_group_name_H-M   'P 1'
#
loop_
_entity.id
_entity.type
_entity.pdbx_description
1 polymer ?
#
loop_
_entity_poly.entity_id
_entity_poly.type
_entity_poly.pdbx_seq_one_letter_code
_entity_poly.pdbx_strand_id
1 'polypeptide(L)'
;MRILFRASCFALISFLFFTCGNDQRDIRDYYFPLRELTDGLVYEYRDLHYDSLSPDFWYYRTLPTDSAYYFTKAYYQNDFVQRQLYREKMVNNGILIQDLFLFETDTAGQQLQTRAEILSANVFPFEVTGNDELYIYQIKFQLPSQPHGSTSVLINRRFSGDTTYVYQDETYPAIQFEVLGSVDQRDSILGDIEPRFTGKEIYAEKLGLVYYERSYGQDAPSFHHQLVGRYPMSELEDQARREWE
;
A
#
# COMPACT_ATOMS: atom_id res chain seq x y z
N MET A 1 -54.93 47.64 48.51
CA MET A 1 -53.99 46.56 48.83
C MET A 1 -53.74 45.83 47.53
N ARG A 2 -52.64 46.19 46.84
CA ARG A 2 -52.27 45.65 45.49
C ARG A 2 -51.07 44.73 45.67
N ILE A 3 -51.26 43.46 45.39
CA ILE A 3 -50.23 42.44 45.41
C ILE A 3 -49.65 42.33 43.98
N LEU A 4 -48.39 42.72 43.84
CA LEU A 4 -47.63 42.60 42.61
C LEU A 4 -47.01 41.15 42.50
N PHE A 5 -47.48 40.35 41.55
CA PHE A 5 -46.90 39.11 41.18
C PHE A 5 -45.66 39.36 40.26
N ARG A 6 -44.48 39.08 40.76
CA ARG A 6 -43.25 39.03 39.92
C ARG A 6 -43.10 37.65 39.32
N ALA A 7 -43.39 37.57 38.04
CA ALA A 7 -43.05 36.36 37.25
C ALA A 7 -41.56 36.40 36.93
N SER A 8 -40.83 35.45 37.50
CA SER A 8 -39.41 35.24 37.21
C SER A 8 -39.31 34.29 36.00
N CYS A 9 -38.95 34.81 34.81
CA CYS A 9 -38.61 34.02 33.64
C CYS A 9 -37.19 33.41 33.80
N PHE A 10 -37.12 32.13 34.16
CA PHE A 10 -35.89 31.36 34.04
C PHE A 10 -35.69 31.00 32.56
N ALA A 11 -34.82 31.74 31.89
CA ALA A 11 -34.35 31.38 30.57
C ALA A 11 -33.37 30.22 30.70
N LEU A 12 -33.82 29.01 30.38
CA LEU A 12 -32.98 27.81 30.23
C LEU A 12 -32.16 27.96 28.95
N ILE A 13 -30.95 28.46 29.07
CA ILE A 13 -29.96 28.45 27.98
C ILE A 13 -29.43 27.02 27.87
N SER A 14 -30.04 26.22 26.99
CA SER A 14 -29.51 24.94 26.56
C SER A 14 -28.26 25.19 25.73
N PHE A 15 -27.09 25.11 26.34
CA PHE A 15 -25.80 24.98 25.62
C PHE A 15 -25.79 23.65 24.89
N LEU A 16 -26.18 23.65 23.63
CA LEU A 16 -25.86 22.59 22.70
C LEU A 16 -24.32 22.60 22.51
N PHE A 17 -23.64 21.82 23.29
CA PHE A 17 -22.26 21.46 22.99
C PHE A 17 -22.29 20.63 21.69
N PHE A 18 -22.12 21.30 20.56
CA PHE A 18 -21.64 20.66 19.36
C PHE A 18 -20.23 20.20 19.69
N THR A 19 -20.11 18.99 20.19
CA THR A 19 -18.85 18.25 20.11
C THR A 19 -18.62 18.03 18.61
N CYS A 20 -17.82 18.88 17.98
CA CYS A 20 -17.08 18.50 16.79
C CYS A 20 -16.16 17.35 17.24
N GLY A 21 -16.69 16.14 17.30
CA GLY A 21 -15.87 14.96 17.37
C GLY A 21 -15.08 14.95 16.07
N ASN A 22 -13.78 15.09 16.15
CA ASN A 22 -12.91 14.57 15.11
C ASN A 22 -13.26 13.08 15.04
N ASP A 23 -14.00 12.65 14.02
CA ASP A 23 -14.34 11.25 13.79
C ASP A 23 -13.08 10.52 13.33
N GLN A 24 -12.12 10.43 14.25
CA GLN A 24 -10.90 9.67 14.08
C GLN A 24 -11.26 8.19 14.11
N ARG A 25 -10.95 7.51 13.04
CA ARG A 25 -11.27 6.09 12.85
C ARG A 25 -10.00 5.27 12.81
N ASP A 26 -9.93 4.24 13.63
CA ASP A 26 -8.87 3.22 13.58
C ASP A 26 -9.13 2.27 12.41
N ILE A 27 -8.13 2.15 11.51
CA ILE A 27 -8.16 1.27 10.33
C ILE A 27 -7.03 0.24 10.36
N ARG A 28 -6.39 0.05 11.50
CA ARG A 28 -5.23 -0.83 11.68
C ARG A 28 -5.50 -2.28 11.26
N ASP A 29 -6.71 -2.78 11.53
CA ASP A 29 -7.09 -4.18 11.27
C ASP A 29 -7.22 -4.49 9.77
N TYR A 30 -7.24 -3.46 8.91
CA TYR A 30 -7.25 -3.60 7.46
C TYR A 30 -5.85 -3.71 6.87
N TYR A 31 -4.80 -3.38 7.63
CA TYR A 31 -3.44 -3.67 7.20
C TYR A 31 -3.20 -5.19 7.24
N PHE A 32 -2.06 -5.62 6.73
CA PHE A 32 -1.73 -7.06 6.70
C PHE A 32 -1.79 -7.70 8.09
N PRO A 33 -2.20 -8.99 8.20
CA PRO A 33 -2.29 -9.71 9.47
C PRO A 33 -0.89 -10.08 9.97
N LEU A 34 -0.15 -9.13 10.51
CA LEU A 34 1.29 -9.22 10.81
C LEU A 34 1.63 -10.41 11.71
N ARG A 35 0.73 -10.83 12.61
CA ARG A 35 0.98 -11.97 13.50
C ARG A 35 0.93 -13.31 12.77
N GLU A 36 0.11 -13.43 11.72
CA GLU A 36 -0.01 -14.64 10.91
C GLU A 36 1.12 -14.77 9.90
N LEU A 37 1.82 -13.66 9.62
CA LEU A 37 2.88 -13.59 8.62
C LEU A 37 4.28 -13.82 9.19
N THR A 38 4.42 -14.38 10.40
CA THR A 38 5.74 -14.68 11.00
C THR A 38 6.50 -15.74 10.21
N ASP A 39 5.79 -16.75 9.68
CA ASP A 39 6.38 -17.77 8.83
C ASP A 39 6.47 -17.34 7.35
N GLY A 40 5.78 -16.26 7.01
CA GLY A 40 5.69 -15.69 5.68
C GLY A 40 4.71 -16.40 4.76
N LEU A 41 4.04 -15.60 3.91
CA LEU A 41 3.14 -16.10 2.86
C LEU A 41 3.38 -15.36 1.56
N VAL A 42 3.25 -16.07 0.46
CA VAL A 42 3.13 -15.51 -0.88
C VAL A 42 1.69 -15.10 -1.11
N TYR A 43 1.50 -13.89 -1.60
CA TYR A 43 0.23 -13.39 -2.11
C TYR A 43 0.37 -13.28 -3.62
N GLU A 44 -0.47 -14.01 -4.34
CA GLU A 44 -0.53 -14.00 -5.79
C GLU A 44 -1.62 -13.04 -6.25
N TYR A 45 -1.24 -12.06 -7.09
CA TYR A 45 -2.18 -11.14 -7.71
C TYR A 45 -2.22 -11.37 -9.21
N ARG A 46 -3.43 -11.35 -9.79
CA ARG A 46 -3.64 -11.45 -11.25
C ARG A 46 -4.43 -10.27 -11.76
N ASP A 47 -4.13 -9.87 -12.98
CA ASP A 47 -4.94 -8.86 -13.66
C ASP A 47 -6.30 -9.43 -14.03
N LEU A 48 -7.37 -8.62 -13.83
CA LEU A 48 -8.77 -9.01 -14.07
C LEU A 48 -9.15 -9.03 -15.54
N HIS A 49 -8.41 -8.31 -16.39
CA HIS A 49 -8.79 -8.06 -17.78
C HIS A 49 -7.84 -8.71 -18.78
N TYR A 50 -6.64 -9.05 -18.32
CA TYR A 50 -5.57 -9.56 -19.17
C TYR A 50 -5.00 -10.86 -18.61
N ASP A 51 -5.68 -11.98 -18.90
CA ASP A 51 -5.23 -13.33 -18.48
C ASP A 51 -3.84 -13.69 -19.00
N SER A 52 -3.38 -12.99 -20.06
CA SER A 52 -2.04 -13.17 -20.64
C SER A 52 -0.92 -12.48 -19.86
N LEU A 53 -1.28 -11.58 -18.92
CA LEU A 53 -0.28 -10.98 -18.06
C LEU A 53 0.12 -11.97 -16.97
N SER A 54 1.42 -12.02 -16.74
CA SER A 54 1.98 -12.84 -15.66
C SER A 54 1.49 -12.34 -14.30
N PRO A 55 1.27 -13.25 -13.35
CA PRO A 55 0.90 -12.86 -12.00
C PRO A 55 2.04 -12.11 -11.31
N ASP A 56 1.66 -11.26 -10.36
CA ASP A 56 2.58 -10.62 -9.41
C ASP A 56 2.65 -11.47 -8.13
N PHE A 57 3.85 -11.87 -7.73
CA PHE A 57 4.08 -12.61 -6.49
C PHE A 57 4.72 -11.72 -5.44
N TRP A 58 4.03 -11.54 -4.32
CA TRP A 58 4.52 -10.80 -3.18
C TRP A 58 4.69 -11.71 -1.98
N TYR A 59 5.91 -11.91 -1.52
CA TYR A 59 6.19 -12.63 -0.30
C TYR A 59 6.20 -11.65 0.87
N TYR A 60 5.25 -11.83 1.78
CA TYR A 60 5.09 -11.02 2.97
C TYR A 60 5.55 -11.79 4.20
N ARG A 61 6.39 -11.16 5.02
CA ARG A 61 6.89 -11.76 6.25
C ARG A 61 7.05 -10.72 7.35
N THR A 62 6.61 -11.06 8.57
CA THR A 62 6.82 -10.27 9.78
C THR A 62 8.05 -10.77 10.52
N LEU A 63 8.95 -9.85 10.86
CA LEU A 63 10.15 -10.11 11.64
C LEU A 63 10.02 -9.42 13.00
N PRO A 64 9.62 -10.14 14.06
CA PRO A 64 9.60 -9.59 15.40
C PRO A 64 11.03 -9.39 15.90
N THR A 65 11.28 -8.25 16.56
CA THR A 65 12.50 -7.96 17.28
C THR A 65 12.16 -7.53 18.71
N ASP A 66 13.14 -7.45 19.58
CA ASP A 66 12.92 -7.05 20.99
C ASP A 66 12.31 -5.65 21.14
N SER A 67 12.46 -4.78 20.14
CA SER A 67 12.05 -3.37 20.20
C SER A 67 11.05 -2.94 19.13
N ALA A 68 10.80 -3.74 18.09
CA ALA A 68 9.94 -3.37 16.97
C ALA A 68 9.46 -4.58 16.17
N TYR A 69 8.38 -4.39 15.42
CA TYR A 69 7.96 -5.30 14.36
C TYR A 69 8.39 -4.70 13.02
N TYR A 70 9.13 -5.47 12.25
CA TYR A 70 9.43 -5.18 10.86
C TYR A 70 8.57 -6.05 9.97
N PHE A 71 8.02 -5.45 8.95
CA PHE A 71 7.28 -6.14 7.91
C PHE A 71 8.08 -6.06 6.61
N THR A 72 8.39 -7.22 6.04
CA THR A 72 9.13 -7.32 4.78
C THR A 72 8.20 -7.73 3.66
N LYS A 73 8.37 -7.12 2.49
CA LYS A 73 7.63 -7.39 1.27
C LYS A 73 8.63 -7.61 0.15
N ALA A 74 8.75 -8.84 -0.34
CA ALA A 74 9.60 -9.18 -1.47
C ALA A 74 8.74 -9.42 -2.71
N TYR A 75 9.04 -8.72 -3.80
CA TYR A 75 8.38 -8.87 -5.08
C TYR A 75 9.17 -9.80 -5.99
N TYR A 76 8.49 -10.79 -6.54
CA TYR A 76 9.01 -11.74 -7.51
C TYR A 76 8.24 -11.58 -8.82
N GLN A 77 8.95 -11.56 -9.93
CA GLN A 77 8.36 -11.63 -11.27
C GLN A 77 8.02 -13.08 -11.66
N ASN A 78 7.45 -13.23 -12.86
CA ASN A 78 7.11 -14.51 -13.46
C ASN A 78 8.31 -15.45 -13.69
N ASP A 79 9.53 -14.93 -13.73
CA ASP A 79 10.78 -15.71 -13.75
C ASP A 79 11.23 -16.15 -12.35
N PHE A 80 10.39 -15.90 -11.32
CA PHE A 80 10.63 -16.19 -9.92
C PHE A 80 11.88 -15.52 -9.34
N VAL A 81 12.41 -14.51 -10.02
CA VAL A 81 13.53 -13.72 -9.54
C VAL A 81 13.03 -12.55 -8.70
N GLN A 82 13.61 -12.42 -7.51
CA GLN A 82 13.32 -11.28 -6.64
C GLN A 82 13.80 -9.97 -7.29
N ARG A 83 12.88 -9.00 -7.45
CA ARG A 83 13.16 -7.69 -8.03
C ARG A 83 13.18 -6.57 -7.00
N GLN A 84 12.40 -6.71 -5.93
CA GLN A 84 12.31 -5.67 -4.90
C GLN A 84 12.21 -6.30 -3.51
N LEU A 85 12.74 -5.59 -2.52
CA LEU A 85 12.58 -5.92 -1.11
C LEU A 85 12.32 -4.63 -0.31
N TYR A 86 11.14 -4.53 0.24
CA TYR A 86 10.76 -3.48 1.18
C TYR A 86 10.96 -3.97 2.60
N ARG A 87 11.41 -3.07 3.46
CA ARG A 87 11.36 -3.23 4.90
C ARG A 87 10.58 -2.07 5.49
N GLU A 88 9.47 -2.39 6.12
CA GLU A 88 8.58 -1.44 6.76
C GLU A 88 8.65 -1.61 8.27
N LYS A 89 8.47 -0.51 8.99
CA LYS A 89 8.44 -0.48 10.45
C LYS A 89 7.09 -0.02 10.93
N MET A 90 6.50 -0.79 11.85
CA MET A 90 5.31 -0.37 12.58
C MET A 90 5.69 0.71 13.59
N VAL A 91 4.96 1.82 13.57
CA VAL A 91 5.04 2.93 14.53
C VAL A 91 3.65 3.15 15.16
N ASN A 92 3.55 4.04 16.13
CA ASN A 92 2.30 4.23 16.89
C ASN A 92 1.10 4.61 16.00
N ASN A 93 1.32 5.42 14.97
CA ASN A 93 0.26 5.99 14.11
C ASN A 93 0.25 5.43 12.67
N GLY A 94 1.01 4.39 12.39
CA GLY A 94 1.02 3.82 11.03
C GLY A 94 2.18 2.92 10.72
N ILE A 95 2.36 2.70 9.42
CA ILE A 95 3.45 1.93 8.83
C ILE A 95 4.33 2.87 8.02
N LEU A 96 5.62 2.85 8.29
CA LEU A 96 6.63 3.63 7.58
C LEU A 96 7.58 2.69 6.85
N ILE A 97 7.88 3.02 5.58
CA ILE A 97 8.99 2.37 4.90
C ILE A 97 10.31 2.79 5.54
N GLN A 98 11.18 1.84 5.75
CA GLN A 98 12.51 2.07 6.30
C GLN A 98 13.60 1.83 5.26
N ASP A 99 13.46 0.81 4.45
CA ASP A 99 14.37 0.49 3.36
C ASP A 99 13.59 -0.05 2.15
N LEU A 100 14.13 0.24 0.98
CA LEU A 100 13.79 -0.41 -0.27
C LEU A 100 15.08 -0.78 -1.00
N PHE A 101 15.17 -2.04 -1.39
CA PHE A 101 16.22 -2.58 -2.24
C PHE A 101 15.61 -3.02 -3.56
N LEU A 102 16.28 -2.65 -4.67
CA LEU A 102 15.97 -3.11 -6.00
C LEU A 102 17.09 -4.05 -6.46
N PHE A 103 16.73 -5.08 -7.20
CA PHE A 103 17.65 -6.09 -7.68
C PHE A 103 17.60 -6.17 -9.21
N GLU A 104 18.75 -6.14 -9.84
CA GLU A 104 18.94 -6.36 -11.26
C GLU A 104 19.93 -7.49 -11.47
N THR A 105 19.84 -8.17 -12.60
CA THR A 105 20.83 -9.17 -13.00
C THR A 105 21.68 -8.56 -14.11
N ASP A 106 23.00 -8.53 -13.94
CA ASP A 106 23.91 -8.05 -14.97
C ASP A 106 24.09 -9.06 -16.10
N THR A 107 24.83 -8.68 -17.13
CA THR A 107 25.11 -9.54 -18.30
C THR A 107 25.93 -10.79 -17.98
N ALA A 108 26.57 -10.83 -16.81
CA ALA A 108 27.32 -12.00 -16.32
C ALA A 108 26.46 -12.90 -15.43
N GLY A 109 25.17 -12.57 -15.22
CA GLY A 109 24.26 -13.30 -14.34
C GLY A 109 24.42 -12.95 -12.86
N GLN A 110 25.20 -11.93 -12.52
CA GLN A 110 25.38 -11.49 -11.14
C GLN A 110 24.25 -10.57 -10.71
N GLN A 111 23.68 -10.83 -9.52
CA GLN A 111 22.66 -9.95 -8.94
C GLN A 111 23.31 -8.70 -8.36
N LEU A 112 22.86 -7.55 -8.86
CA LEU A 112 23.23 -6.22 -8.37
C LEU A 112 22.12 -5.68 -7.47
N GLN A 113 22.49 -5.04 -6.37
CA GLN A 113 21.56 -4.46 -5.41
C GLN A 113 21.69 -2.94 -5.37
N THR A 114 20.56 -2.25 -5.50
CA THR A 114 20.46 -0.80 -5.33
C THR A 114 19.57 -0.48 -4.14
N ARG A 115 20.05 0.34 -3.22
CA ARG A 115 19.20 0.88 -2.13
C ARG A 115 18.59 2.20 -2.56
N ALA A 116 17.27 2.31 -2.47
CA ALA A 116 16.57 3.56 -2.74
C ALA A 116 16.73 4.55 -1.56
N GLU A 117 16.76 5.83 -1.89
CA GLU A 117 16.59 6.92 -0.95
C GLU A 117 15.10 7.09 -0.63
N ILE A 118 14.76 7.16 0.66
CA ILE A 118 13.38 7.36 1.12
C ILE A 118 13.19 8.86 1.38
N LEU A 119 12.39 9.53 0.55
CA LEU A 119 12.11 10.96 0.67
C LEU A 119 10.85 11.22 1.49
N SER A 120 9.86 10.35 1.40
CA SER A 120 8.68 10.32 2.27
C SER A 120 8.27 8.89 2.56
N ALA A 121 7.97 8.60 3.82
CA ALA A 121 7.93 7.22 4.32
C ALA A 121 6.52 6.68 4.62
N ASN A 122 5.45 7.47 4.51
CA ASN A 122 4.11 7.06 4.92
C ASN A 122 3.53 6.02 3.96
N VAL A 123 3.41 4.77 4.44
CA VAL A 123 2.84 3.66 3.65
C VAL A 123 1.36 3.48 3.97
N PHE A 124 1.01 3.42 5.27
CA PHE A 124 -0.35 3.15 5.70
C PHE A 124 -0.59 3.81 7.07
N PRO A 125 -1.64 4.65 7.22
CA PRO A 125 -2.02 5.22 8.51
C PRO A 125 -2.78 4.20 9.36
N PHE A 126 -2.70 4.31 10.68
CA PHE A 126 -3.56 3.54 11.58
C PHE A 126 -4.86 4.25 11.90
N GLU A 127 -4.87 5.56 11.73
CA GLU A 127 -6.02 6.41 12.02
C GLU A 127 -6.25 7.35 10.85
N VAL A 128 -7.52 7.54 10.50
CA VAL A 128 -7.96 8.46 9.45
C VAL A 128 -9.01 9.41 10.00
N THR A 129 -8.94 10.69 9.60
CA THR A 129 -9.87 11.75 9.98
C THR A 129 -10.56 12.30 8.74
N GLY A 130 -11.56 11.56 8.20
CA GLY A 130 -12.24 11.96 6.98
C GLY A 130 -11.41 11.76 5.71
N ASN A 131 -11.79 12.44 4.61
CA ASN A 131 -11.27 12.17 3.27
C ASN A 131 -10.18 13.16 2.81
N ASP A 132 -9.72 14.08 3.66
CA ASP A 132 -8.84 15.18 3.24
C ASP A 132 -7.35 14.93 3.50
N GLU A 133 -7.01 13.87 4.24
CA GLU A 133 -5.62 13.54 4.55
C GLU A 133 -4.93 12.81 3.42
N LEU A 134 -3.70 13.25 3.10
CA LEU A 134 -2.84 12.65 2.10
C LEU A 134 -1.69 11.90 2.78
N TYR A 135 -1.53 10.64 2.43
CA TYR A 135 -0.44 9.80 2.89
C TYR A 135 0.58 9.63 1.77
N ILE A 136 1.74 10.24 1.95
CA ILE A 136 2.75 10.39 0.89
C ILE A 136 3.86 9.38 1.11
N TYR A 137 4.09 8.58 0.09
CA TYR A 137 5.24 7.73 -0.09
C TYR A 137 6.07 8.24 -1.26
N GLN A 138 7.36 8.51 -1.05
CA GLN A 138 8.24 8.95 -2.12
C GLN A 138 9.64 8.34 -1.95
N ILE A 139 10.14 7.80 -3.05
CA ILE A 139 11.49 7.21 -3.14
C ILE A 139 12.23 7.74 -4.34
N LYS A 140 13.57 7.65 -4.29
CA LYS A 140 14.44 7.94 -5.41
C LYS A 140 15.55 6.90 -5.48
N PHE A 141 15.91 6.48 -6.69
CA PHE A 141 17.01 5.54 -6.92
C PHE A 141 17.65 5.75 -8.29
N GLN A 142 18.84 5.16 -8.44
CA GLN A 142 19.55 5.06 -9.70
C GLN A 142 19.96 3.61 -9.88
N LEU A 143 19.52 3.00 -10.98
CA LEU A 143 19.85 1.61 -11.29
C LEU A 143 21.23 1.51 -11.96
N PRO A 144 22.00 0.43 -11.68
CA PRO A 144 23.26 0.17 -12.37
C PRO A 144 23.12 0.08 -13.90
N SER A 145 21.99 -0.44 -14.40
CA SER A 145 21.66 -0.50 -15.83
C SER A 145 21.41 0.88 -16.45
N GLN A 146 21.15 1.92 -15.63
CA GLN A 146 20.86 3.29 -16.05
C GLN A 146 21.83 4.30 -15.39
N PRO A 147 23.12 4.25 -15.68
CA PRO A 147 24.14 5.04 -14.96
C PRO A 147 24.01 6.56 -15.19
N HIS A 148 23.26 6.98 -16.19
CA HIS A 148 23.01 8.39 -16.53
C HIS A 148 21.61 8.87 -16.13
N GLY A 149 20.81 7.98 -15.55
CA GLY A 149 19.44 8.22 -15.18
C GLY A 149 19.20 8.16 -13.68
N SER A 150 18.07 8.69 -13.25
CA SER A 150 17.52 8.49 -11.91
C SER A 150 16.01 8.37 -12.00
N THR A 151 15.42 7.56 -11.12
CA THR A 151 13.98 7.37 -11.04
C THR A 151 13.47 7.85 -9.67
N SER A 152 12.42 8.66 -9.67
CA SER A 152 11.67 9.02 -8.48
C SER A 152 10.24 8.51 -8.60
N VAL A 153 9.76 7.82 -7.59
CA VAL A 153 8.37 7.34 -7.53
C VAL A 153 7.66 8.07 -6.41
N LEU A 154 6.55 8.73 -6.73
CA LEU A 154 5.68 9.41 -5.79
C LEU A 154 4.32 8.72 -5.79
N ILE A 155 3.82 8.38 -4.62
CA ILE A 155 2.47 7.83 -4.42
C ILE A 155 1.78 8.63 -3.32
N ASN A 156 0.64 9.23 -3.67
CA ASN A 156 -0.27 9.89 -2.74
C ASN A 156 -1.50 9.01 -2.56
N ARG A 157 -1.80 8.64 -1.32
CA ARG A 157 -3.01 7.88 -0.95
C ARG A 157 -3.96 8.78 -0.19
N ARG A 158 -5.24 8.67 -0.52
CA ARG A 158 -6.33 9.34 0.19
C ARG A 158 -7.38 8.31 0.58
N PHE A 159 -7.71 8.24 1.86
CA PHE A 159 -8.80 7.39 2.32
C PHE A 159 -10.10 7.81 1.65
N SER A 160 -10.83 6.86 1.05
CA SER A 160 -12.07 7.17 0.33
C SER A 160 -13.32 6.53 0.93
N GLY A 161 -13.16 5.63 1.92
CA GLY A 161 -14.29 5.10 2.67
C GLY A 161 -14.29 3.58 2.80
N ASP A 162 -15.45 3.07 3.24
CA ASP A 162 -15.70 1.67 3.45
C ASP A 162 -16.18 0.99 2.17
N THR A 163 -15.87 -0.28 2.08
CA THR A 163 -16.35 -1.19 1.04
C THR A 163 -16.38 -2.62 1.57
N THR A 164 -16.65 -3.58 0.72
CA THR A 164 -16.52 -5.01 0.99
C THR A 164 -15.71 -5.67 -0.11
N TYR A 165 -15.08 -6.78 0.22
CA TYR A 165 -14.33 -7.60 -0.73
C TYR A 165 -14.70 -9.06 -0.58
N VAL A 166 -14.86 -9.78 -1.70
CA VAL A 166 -15.13 -11.22 -1.71
C VAL A 166 -13.84 -11.96 -2.06
N TYR A 167 -13.42 -12.86 -1.16
CA TYR A 167 -12.26 -13.72 -1.37
C TYR A 167 -12.62 -15.14 -0.95
N GLN A 168 -12.45 -16.12 -1.87
CA GLN A 168 -12.77 -17.54 -1.65
C GLN A 168 -14.21 -17.75 -1.10
N ASP A 169 -15.19 -17.09 -1.73
CA ASP A 169 -16.62 -17.13 -1.38
C ASP A 169 -16.99 -16.52 -0.01
N GLU A 170 -16.03 -15.92 0.70
CA GLU A 170 -16.28 -15.18 1.93
C GLU A 170 -16.25 -13.66 1.68
N THR A 171 -17.15 -12.93 2.36
CA THR A 171 -17.21 -11.47 2.29
C THR A 171 -16.51 -10.85 3.49
N TYR A 172 -15.52 -10.00 3.21
CA TYR A 172 -14.72 -9.29 4.20
C TYR A 172 -15.09 -7.81 4.24
N PRO A 173 -15.19 -7.20 5.41
CA PRO A 173 -15.14 -5.74 5.53
C PRO A 173 -13.85 -5.23 4.91
N ALA A 174 -13.93 -4.14 4.16
CA ALA A 174 -12.77 -3.57 3.48
C ALA A 174 -12.83 -2.04 3.47
N ILE A 175 -11.69 -1.43 3.24
CA ILE A 175 -11.53 0.01 3.06
C ILE A 175 -10.87 0.30 1.73
N GLN A 176 -11.13 1.48 1.20
CA GLN A 176 -10.57 1.92 -0.07
C GLN A 176 -9.75 3.18 0.09
N PHE A 177 -8.62 3.22 -0.63
CA PHE A 177 -7.83 4.43 -0.88
C PHE A 177 -7.88 4.78 -2.36
N GLU A 178 -8.04 6.06 -2.66
CA GLU A 178 -7.69 6.62 -3.97
C GLU A 178 -6.20 6.87 -4.03
N VAL A 179 -5.61 6.63 -5.19
CA VAL A 179 -4.17 6.75 -5.43
C VAL A 179 -3.91 7.71 -6.58
N LEU A 180 -3.00 8.65 -6.35
CA LEU A 180 -2.39 9.48 -7.38
C LEU A 180 -0.90 9.24 -7.34
N GLY A 181 -0.29 8.90 -8.46
CA GLY A 181 1.14 8.65 -8.51
C GLY A 181 1.83 9.20 -9.75
N SER A 182 3.14 9.31 -9.66
CA SER A 182 4.02 9.58 -10.78
C SER A 182 5.31 8.79 -10.67
N VAL A 183 5.88 8.48 -11.83
CA VAL A 183 7.23 7.92 -11.96
C VAL A 183 8.04 8.91 -12.77
N ASP A 184 8.88 9.71 -12.11
CA ASP A 184 9.74 10.70 -12.77
C ASP A 184 11.08 10.03 -13.09
N GLN A 185 11.34 9.79 -14.37
CA GLN A 185 12.61 9.26 -14.88
C GLN A 185 13.37 10.40 -15.56
N ARG A 186 14.55 10.68 -15.04
CA ARG A 186 15.49 11.66 -15.59
C ARG A 186 16.66 10.90 -16.19
N ASP A 187 16.96 11.16 -17.45
CA ASP A 187 18.12 10.57 -18.13
C ASP A 187 18.77 11.62 -19.03
N SER A 188 20.05 11.90 -18.78
CA SER A 188 20.79 12.94 -19.50
C SER A 188 21.05 12.61 -20.98
N ILE A 189 20.83 11.35 -21.41
CA ILE A 189 21.03 10.88 -22.78
C ILE A 189 19.70 10.64 -23.48
N LEU A 190 18.77 9.93 -22.80
CA LEU A 190 17.49 9.50 -23.37
C LEU A 190 16.36 10.53 -23.20
N GLY A 191 16.58 11.53 -22.35
CA GLY A 191 15.59 12.53 -22.00
C GLY A 191 14.72 12.14 -20.80
N ASP A 192 13.85 13.06 -20.40
CA ASP A 192 13.03 12.94 -19.22
C ASP A 192 11.62 12.48 -19.56
N ILE A 193 11.07 11.55 -18.77
CA ILE A 193 9.68 11.15 -18.85
C ILE A 193 9.05 11.15 -17.45
N GLU A 194 7.78 11.53 -17.36
CA GLU A 194 7.03 11.58 -16.10
C GLU A 194 5.62 10.98 -16.29
N PRO A 195 5.48 9.66 -16.47
CA PRO A 195 4.17 9.04 -16.50
C PRO A 195 3.47 9.21 -15.16
N ARG A 196 2.23 9.71 -15.22
CA ARG A 196 1.34 9.87 -14.07
C ARG A 196 0.24 8.83 -14.14
N PHE A 197 -0.22 8.38 -12.99
CA PHE A 197 -1.33 7.43 -12.90
C PHE A 197 -2.28 7.81 -11.79
N THR A 198 -3.53 7.42 -11.99
CA THR A 198 -4.55 7.35 -10.95
C THR A 198 -4.84 5.89 -10.64
N GLY A 199 -5.49 5.62 -9.53
CA GLY A 199 -5.90 4.26 -9.21
C GLY A 199 -6.61 4.18 -7.88
N LYS A 200 -6.79 2.96 -7.43
CA LYS A 200 -7.31 2.66 -6.10
C LYS A 200 -6.62 1.46 -5.49
N GLU A 201 -6.66 1.38 -4.19
CA GLU A 201 -6.21 0.25 -3.41
C GLU A 201 -7.33 -0.14 -2.44
N ILE A 202 -7.62 -1.45 -2.34
CA ILE A 202 -8.60 -1.99 -1.39
C ILE A 202 -7.84 -2.88 -0.42
N TYR A 203 -8.05 -2.60 0.86
CA TYR A 203 -7.52 -3.39 1.96
C TYR A 203 -8.67 -4.05 2.69
N ALA A 204 -8.65 -5.37 2.78
CA ALA A 204 -9.67 -6.16 3.49
C ALA A 204 -9.16 -6.58 4.87
N GLU A 205 -10.07 -6.57 5.85
CA GLU A 205 -9.79 -7.01 7.21
C GLU A 205 -9.19 -8.42 7.21
N LYS A 206 -8.11 -8.65 7.95
CA LYS A 206 -7.36 -9.92 8.06
C LYS A 206 -6.66 -10.41 6.80
N LEU A 207 -6.79 -9.69 5.68
CA LEU A 207 -6.12 -10.05 4.43
C LEU A 207 -5.03 -9.03 4.05
N GLY A 208 -5.25 -7.74 4.33
CA GLY A 208 -4.41 -6.65 3.84
C GLY A 208 -4.81 -6.21 2.45
N LEU A 209 -3.86 -5.82 1.61
CA LEU A 209 -4.11 -5.40 0.23
C LEU A 209 -4.70 -6.57 -0.57
N VAL A 210 -5.89 -6.39 -1.11
CA VAL A 210 -6.60 -7.42 -1.89
C VAL A 210 -6.87 -7.02 -3.33
N TYR A 211 -6.80 -5.73 -3.61
CA TYR A 211 -6.99 -5.20 -4.96
C TYR A 211 -6.19 -3.91 -5.13
N TYR A 212 -5.59 -3.73 -6.29
CA TYR A 212 -5.03 -2.46 -6.71
C TYR A 212 -5.20 -2.21 -8.19
N GLU A 213 -5.40 -0.94 -8.53
CA GLU A 213 -5.61 -0.45 -9.89
C GLU A 213 -4.62 0.66 -10.19
N ARG A 214 -4.12 0.70 -11.44
CA ARG A 214 -3.30 1.78 -11.96
C ARG A 214 -3.73 2.10 -13.38
N SER A 215 -4.14 3.35 -13.62
CA SER A 215 -4.56 3.87 -14.92
C SER A 215 -3.69 5.05 -15.34
N TYR A 216 -3.08 4.95 -16.49
CA TYR A 216 -2.16 5.97 -17.03
C TYR A 216 -2.83 6.97 -17.98
N GLY A 217 -4.15 7.00 -18.03
CA GLY A 217 -4.97 7.93 -18.84
C GLY A 217 -5.96 7.20 -19.76
N GLN A 218 -6.74 7.98 -20.52
CA GLN A 218 -7.85 7.43 -21.33
C GLN A 218 -7.39 6.49 -22.45
N ASP A 219 -6.23 6.76 -23.03
CA ASP A 219 -5.69 6.00 -24.18
C ASP A 219 -4.58 5.01 -23.78
N ALA A 220 -4.33 4.86 -22.47
CA ALA A 220 -3.31 3.97 -21.94
C ALA A 220 -3.97 2.78 -21.21
N PRO A 221 -3.28 1.63 -21.15
CA PRO A 221 -3.81 0.47 -20.44
C PRO A 221 -4.02 0.76 -18.95
N SER A 222 -5.09 0.20 -18.40
CA SER A 222 -5.33 0.15 -16.96
C SER A 222 -5.06 -1.28 -16.47
N PHE A 223 -4.36 -1.38 -15.37
CA PHE A 223 -4.02 -2.65 -14.73
C PHE A 223 -4.87 -2.81 -13.47
N HIS A 224 -5.52 -3.96 -13.34
CA HIS A 224 -6.50 -4.26 -12.27
C HIS A 224 -6.14 -5.57 -11.60
N HIS A 225 -5.25 -5.52 -10.63
CA HIS A 225 -4.77 -6.71 -9.95
C HIS A 225 -5.62 -7.04 -8.73
N GLN A 226 -6.01 -8.31 -8.61
CA GLN A 226 -6.70 -8.83 -7.44
C GLN A 226 -5.96 -10.00 -6.82
N LEU A 227 -6.10 -10.15 -5.51
CA LEU A 227 -5.59 -11.29 -4.76
C LEU A 227 -6.35 -12.55 -5.16
N VAL A 228 -5.65 -13.54 -5.69
CA VAL A 228 -6.23 -14.84 -6.10
C VAL A 228 -5.75 -16.00 -5.24
N GLY A 229 -4.59 -15.88 -4.58
CA GLY A 229 -4.03 -16.94 -3.76
C GLY A 229 -3.14 -16.43 -2.63
N ARG A 230 -3.11 -17.21 -1.53
CA ARG A 230 -2.18 -17.04 -0.40
C ARG A 230 -1.63 -18.39 -0.03
N TYR A 231 -0.31 -18.58 -0.08
CA TYR A 231 0.31 -19.87 0.15
C TYR A 231 1.76 -19.73 0.66
N PRO A 232 2.37 -20.79 1.21
CA PRO A 232 3.77 -20.77 1.66
C PRO A 232 4.75 -20.56 0.50
N MET A 233 5.95 -20.01 0.79
CA MET A 233 7.02 -19.82 -0.19
C MET A 233 7.42 -21.14 -0.88
N SER A 234 7.39 -22.27 -0.18
CA SER A 234 7.69 -23.58 -0.75
C SER A 234 6.80 -23.96 -1.94
N GLU A 235 5.54 -23.50 -1.96
CA GLU A 235 4.66 -23.74 -3.09
C GLU A 235 5.08 -22.92 -4.32
N LEU A 236 5.50 -21.66 -4.14
CA LEU A 236 6.06 -20.85 -5.22
C LEU A 236 7.35 -21.47 -5.77
N GLU A 237 8.22 -21.97 -4.89
CA GLU A 237 9.45 -22.68 -5.30
C GLU A 237 9.15 -23.97 -6.09
N ASP A 238 8.07 -24.68 -5.72
CA ASP A 238 7.61 -25.87 -6.47
C ASP A 238 7.02 -25.49 -7.83
N GLN A 239 6.32 -24.36 -7.94
CA GLN A 239 5.84 -23.84 -9.22
C GLN A 239 7.02 -23.48 -10.13
N ALA A 240 8.01 -22.75 -9.60
CA ALA A 240 9.21 -22.38 -10.33
C ALA A 240 9.94 -23.61 -10.90
N ARG A 241 10.12 -24.66 -10.09
CA ARG A 241 10.76 -25.90 -10.55
C ARG A 241 10.02 -26.56 -11.70
N ARG A 242 8.68 -26.58 -11.67
CA ARG A 242 7.87 -27.20 -12.73
C ARG A 242 7.91 -26.43 -14.05
N GLU A 243 8.15 -25.13 -14.03
CA GLU A 243 8.27 -24.33 -15.26
C GLU A 243 9.63 -24.47 -15.94
N TRP A 244 10.66 -24.90 -15.19
CA TRP A 244 12.02 -25.07 -15.73
C TRP A 244 12.37 -26.53 -16.13
N GLU A 245 11.47 -27.48 -15.84
CA GLU A 245 11.54 -28.90 -16.30
C GLU A 245 10.83 -29.09 -17.64
#